data_713d8303ed9627f4b8a1bff77eb23311
#
_entry.id   713d8303ed9627f4b8a1bff77eb23311
#
_cell.length_a   1.000
_cell.length_b   1.000
_cell.length_c   1.000
_cell.angle_alpha   90.00
_cell.angle_beta   90.00
_cell.angle_gamma   90.00
#
_symmetry.space_group_name_H-M   'P 1'
#
loop_
_entity.id
_entity.type
_entity.pdbx_description
1 polymer ?
#
loop_
_entity_poly.entity_id
_entity_poly.type
_entity_poly.pdbx_seq_one_letter_code
_entity_poly.pdbx_strand_id
1 'polypeptide(L)'
;MALIVAVASAAACRGTDAQSGGGAPVPFKLGTFERSGQRFVGLVLRDSQVVDIAQASAAIESGSSAAQTLAPPADMKQIIAGYDSGWRDRLGAIARQVSAASTPPAYAYQVSTLRTLPPVRPSLQLNGAGNYTEHTEGIAAQQRRSGAAPEGPPAPVAQSAPGIWERTPGDRRNNPYLFQKSPTIVIGHQDSIVMPRGRTNIDFECEFAVVVGRRAKYVPVERAADYIFGYTAHHDVSDRGGRGDRAMGGSDWLVGKNHDTFAPLGPYIVPKEFFKDPMNTRHVLTLSGMVMQDSNTNRMTHNIHELLSYSSNLLTLSPGDVIAGGSPAGTNIERADPRWMRAGDTATCVVEGVGELTNPVVAEAAVSTN
;
A
#
# COMPACT_ATOMS: atom_id res chain seq x y z
N MET A 1 51.03 -23.67 -51.22
CA MET A 1 49.78 -23.17 -50.62
C MET A 1 49.94 -23.24 -49.09
N ALA A 2 50.26 -22.12 -48.49
CA ALA A 2 50.48 -22.02 -47.04
C ALA A 2 49.21 -21.52 -46.37
N LEU A 3 48.73 -22.26 -45.38
CA LEU A 3 47.54 -21.93 -44.59
C LEU A 3 47.99 -21.09 -43.41
N ILE A 4 47.52 -19.82 -43.38
CA ILE A 4 47.78 -18.92 -42.26
C ILE A 4 46.64 -19.12 -41.24
N VAL A 5 46.96 -19.60 -40.02
CA VAL A 5 46.07 -19.67 -38.88
C VAL A 5 46.20 -18.38 -38.10
N ALA A 6 45.13 -17.59 -38.06
CA ALA A 6 45.05 -16.40 -37.21
C ALA A 6 44.58 -16.81 -35.82
N VAL A 7 45.42 -16.59 -34.82
CA VAL A 7 45.07 -16.74 -33.41
C VAL A 7 44.48 -15.42 -32.91
N ALA A 8 43.19 -15.44 -32.59
CA ALA A 8 42.53 -14.31 -31.94
C ALA A 8 42.74 -14.38 -30.42
N SER A 9 43.47 -13.42 -29.87
CA SER A 9 43.64 -13.24 -28.43
C SER A 9 42.38 -12.57 -27.85
N ALA A 10 41.63 -13.31 -27.08
CA ALA A 10 40.54 -12.75 -26.27
C ALA A 10 41.14 -12.08 -25.03
N ALA A 11 41.09 -10.75 -25.02
CA ALA A 11 41.38 -9.96 -23.82
C ALA A 11 40.18 -10.09 -22.85
N ALA A 12 40.36 -10.82 -21.78
CA ALA A 12 39.40 -10.87 -20.67
C ALA A 12 39.45 -9.55 -19.89
N CYS A 13 38.43 -8.70 -20.06
CA CYS A 13 38.19 -7.61 -19.13
C CYS A 13 37.79 -8.22 -17.78
N ARG A 14 38.73 -8.26 -16.84
CA ARG A 14 38.41 -8.48 -15.43
C ARG A 14 37.75 -7.21 -14.92
N GLY A 15 36.40 -7.25 -14.79
CA GLY A 15 35.68 -6.30 -13.99
C GLY A 15 36.17 -6.42 -12.54
N THR A 16 36.69 -5.33 -12.01
CA THR A 16 36.97 -5.20 -10.58
C THR A 16 35.64 -5.09 -9.86
N ASP A 17 35.12 -6.22 -9.37
CA ASP A 17 34.06 -6.20 -8.35
C ASP A 17 34.64 -5.49 -7.13
N ALA A 18 34.19 -4.25 -6.92
CA ALA A 18 34.37 -3.57 -5.66
C ALA A 18 33.58 -4.37 -4.61
N GLN A 19 34.28 -5.17 -3.81
CA GLN A 19 33.75 -5.84 -2.64
C GLN A 19 33.24 -4.75 -1.66
N SER A 20 31.94 -4.44 -1.74
CA SER A 20 31.22 -3.79 -0.67
C SER A 20 31.25 -4.73 0.54
N GLY A 21 31.74 -4.27 1.69
CA GLY A 21 31.87 -5.05 2.94
C GLY A 21 30.54 -5.71 3.33
N GLY A 22 30.44 -7.02 3.04
CA GLY A 22 29.18 -7.72 2.96
C GLY A 22 28.79 -8.41 4.27
N GLY A 23 28.17 -7.67 5.19
CA GLY A 23 27.24 -8.29 6.13
C GLY A 23 25.87 -8.45 5.47
N ALA A 24 25.07 -9.46 5.87
CA ALA A 24 23.71 -9.63 5.40
C ALA A 24 22.93 -8.31 5.59
N PRO A 25 22.04 -7.94 4.64
CA PRO A 25 21.24 -6.72 4.76
C PRO A 25 20.37 -6.76 6.02
N VAL A 26 20.37 -5.68 6.79
CA VAL A 26 19.50 -5.52 7.95
C VAL A 26 18.13 -5.05 7.46
N PRO A 27 17.06 -5.85 7.64
CA PRO A 27 15.72 -5.45 7.23
C PRO A 27 15.24 -4.22 8.00
N PHE A 28 14.51 -3.35 7.31
CA PHE A 28 13.87 -2.17 7.89
C PHE A 28 12.54 -1.90 7.20
N LYS A 29 11.72 -1.09 7.88
CA LYS A 29 10.51 -0.48 7.32
C LYS A 29 10.70 1.04 7.28
N LEU A 30 9.84 1.72 6.54
CA LEU A 30 9.87 3.18 6.41
C LEU A 30 8.53 3.77 6.85
N GLY A 31 8.58 4.88 7.56
CA GLY A 31 7.39 5.57 8.04
C GLY A 31 7.59 7.08 8.08
N THR A 32 6.50 7.80 8.25
CA THR A 32 6.50 9.23 8.54
C THR A 32 6.02 9.42 9.97
N PHE A 33 6.75 10.22 10.72
CA PHE A 33 6.51 10.40 12.15
C PHE A 33 6.45 11.88 12.52
N GLU A 34 5.82 12.15 13.67
CA GLU A 34 5.82 13.47 14.28
C GLU A 34 6.28 13.37 15.73
N ARG A 35 7.20 14.27 16.13
CA ARG A 35 7.66 14.45 17.50
C ARG A 35 7.70 15.93 17.82
N SER A 36 7.02 16.35 18.88
CA SER A 36 6.94 17.77 19.31
C SER A 36 6.55 18.72 18.16
N GLY A 37 5.59 18.32 17.33
CA GLY A 37 5.11 19.10 16.17
C GLY A 37 6.03 19.10 14.93
N GLN A 38 7.19 18.45 15.01
CA GLN A 38 8.12 18.32 13.87
C GLN A 38 7.92 16.97 13.18
N ARG A 39 7.71 17.01 11.85
CA ARG A 39 7.55 15.80 11.02
C ARG A 39 8.89 15.39 10.44
N PHE A 40 9.12 14.09 10.37
CA PHE A 40 10.32 13.52 9.75
C PHE A 40 10.05 12.16 9.12
N VAL A 41 10.88 11.78 8.16
CA VAL A 41 10.87 10.41 7.58
C VAL A 41 11.77 9.54 8.42
N GLY A 42 11.24 8.40 8.87
CA GLY A 42 11.92 7.48 9.78
C GLY A 42 12.15 6.10 9.18
N LEU A 43 13.30 5.53 9.51
CA LEU A 43 13.62 4.12 9.28
C LEU A 43 13.28 3.34 10.56
N VAL A 44 12.47 2.30 10.43
CA VAL A 44 11.95 1.50 11.55
C VAL A 44 12.72 0.19 11.63
N LEU A 45 13.29 -0.06 12.80
CA LEU A 45 14.01 -1.30 13.13
C LEU A 45 13.22 -2.09 14.18
N ARG A 46 13.06 -3.40 13.93
CA ARG A 46 12.45 -4.37 14.87
C ARG A 46 11.07 -3.90 15.38
N ASP A 47 10.33 -3.13 14.58
CA ASP A 47 9.01 -2.57 14.90
C ASP A 47 8.92 -1.72 16.20
N SER A 48 10.05 -1.36 16.77
CA SER A 48 10.12 -0.65 18.05
C SER A 48 10.96 0.62 18.03
N GLN A 49 11.95 0.68 17.17
CA GLN A 49 12.90 1.79 17.08
C GLN A 49 12.76 2.54 15.76
N VAL A 50 12.65 3.85 15.84
CA VAL A 50 12.58 4.76 14.67
C VAL A 50 13.85 5.60 14.63
N VAL A 51 14.51 5.60 13.48
CA VAL A 51 15.70 6.41 13.22
C VAL A 51 15.33 7.56 12.29
N ASP A 52 15.56 8.80 12.69
CA ASP A 52 15.41 9.97 11.82
C ASP A 52 16.43 9.90 10.68
N ILE A 53 15.92 9.71 9.46
CA ILE A 53 16.76 9.46 8.27
C ILE A 53 17.62 10.70 7.94
N ALA A 54 17.09 11.90 8.08
CA ALA A 54 17.83 13.12 7.76
C ALA A 54 19.02 13.30 8.71
N GLN A 55 18.79 13.14 10.01
CA GLN A 55 19.84 13.28 11.02
C GLN A 55 20.87 12.14 10.91
N ALA A 56 20.44 10.90 10.70
CA ALA A 56 21.33 9.76 10.51
C ALA A 56 22.19 9.91 9.24
N SER A 57 21.59 10.38 8.14
CA SER A 57 22.32 10.65 6.89
C SER A 57 23.40 11.69 7.08
N ALA A 58 23.08 12.82 7.75
CA ALA A 58 24.06 13.87 8.06
C ALA A 58 25.21 13.35 8.95
N ALA A 59 24.89 12.48 9.92
CA ALA A 59 25.92 11.87 10.79
C ALA A 59 26.88 10.96 9.99
N ILE A 60 26.38 10.20 9.02
CA ILE A 60 27.23 9.38 8.12
C ILE A 60 28.11 10.29 7.24
N GLU A 61 27.56 11.36 6.68
CA GLU A 61 28.31 12.28 5.81
C GLU A 61 29.42 13.01 6.57
N SER A 62 29.16 13.44 7.79
CA SER A 62 30.18 14.07 8.63
C SER A 62 31.28 13.12 9.10
N GLY A 63 30.98 11.83 9.17
CA GLY A 63 31.94 10.79 9.60
C GLY A 63 32.81 10.21 8.48
N SER A 64 32.54 10.53 7.21
CA SER A 64 33.26 9.93 6.07
C SER A 64 33.29 10.88 4.86
N SER A 65 34.51 11.31 4.48
CA SER A 65 34.70 12.11 3.27
C SER A 65 34.38 11.36 1.95
N ALA A 66 34.25 10.05 2.00
CA ALA A 66 33.88 9.20 0.85
C ALA A 66 32.36 8.97 0.74
N ALA A 67 31.57 9.44 1.72
CA ALA A 67 30.13 9.28 1.67
C ALA A 67 29.52 10.21 0.61
N GLN A 68 28.61 9.66 -0.21
CA GLN A 68 27.83 10.47 -1.14
C GLN A 68 26.98 11.48 -0.36
N THR A 69 27.00 12.75 -0.74
CA THR A 69 26.09 13.73 -0.17
C THR A 69 24.69 13.56 -0.74
N LEU A 70 23.70 13.37 0.13
CA LEU A 70 22.29 13.28 -0.23
C LEU A 70 21.53 14.45 0.42
N ALA A 71 20.73 15.17 -0.37
CA ALA A 71 19.86 16.20 0.19
C ALA A 71 18.90 15.58 1.23
N PRO A 72 18.70 16.23 2.41
CA PRO A 72 17.73 15.75 3.39
C PRO A 72 16.36 15.56 2.75
N PRO A 73 15.68 14.41 2.96
CA PRO A 73 14.40 14.16 2.33
C PRO A 73 13.31 15.03 2.97
N ALA A 74 12.58 15.79 2.16
CA ALA A 74 11.44 16.56 2.64
C ALA A 74 10.25 15.68 3.00
N ASP A 75 10.11 14.54 2.30
CA ASP A 75 9.04 13.58 2.52
C ASP A 75 9.43 12.17 2.04
N MET A 76 8.52 11.21 2.24
CA MET A 76 8.70 9.83 1.81
C MET A 76 8.82 9.70 0.29
N LYS A 77 8.15 10.54 -0.50
CA LYS A 77 8.20 10.47 -1.97
C LYS A 77 9.61 10.74 -2.49
N GLN A 78 10.37 11.63 -1.84
CA GLN A 78 11.76 11.88 -2.21
C GLN A 78 12.66 10.67 -1.93
N ILE A 79 12.44 9.96 -0.81
CA ILE A 79 13.13 8.69 -0.54
C ILE A 79 12.80 7.66 -1.63
N ILE A 80 11.51 7.50 -1.95
CA ILE A 80 11.05 6.53 -2.96
C ILE A 80 11.64 6.88 -4.33
N ALA A 81 11.53 8.12 -4.78
CA ALA A 81 12.03 8.57 -6.08
C ALA A 81 13.55 8.45 -6.22
N GLY A 82 14.28 8.68 -5.15
CA GLY A 82 15.75 8.61 -5.10
C GLY A 82 16.30 7.25 -4.64
N TYR A 83 15.44 6.24 -4.47
CA TYR A 83 15.83 4.97 -3.86
C TYR A 83 17.00 4.31 -4.59
N ASP A 84 16.88 4.15 -5.90
CA ASP A 84 17.94 3.56 -6.74
C ASP A 84 19.11 4.52 -7.03
N SER A 85 18.99 5.79 -6.62
CA SER A 85 20.01 6.85 -6.84
C SER A 85 20.80 7.19 -5.58
N GLY A 86 20.86 6.27 -4.60
CA GLY A 86 21.71 6.40 -3.41
C GLY A 86 20.97 6.20 -2.09
N TRP A 87 19.65 6.40 -2.03
CA TRP A 87 18.92 6.21 -0.78
C TRP A 87 18.90 4.74 -0.32
N ARG A 88 18.86 3.76 -1.22
CA ARG A 88 18.95 2.34 -0.85
C ARG A 88 20.20 2.03 -0.04
N ASP A 89 21.35 2.46 -0.54
CA ASP A 89 22.64 2.20 0.11
C ASP A 89 22.78 2.98 1.42
N ARG A 90 22.29 4.23 1.44
CA ARG A 90 22.28 5.06 2.64
C ARG A 90 21.39 4.47 3.74
N LEU A 91 20.17 4.06 3.43
CA LEU A 91 19.27 3.42 4.38
C LEU A 91 19.84 2.09 4.90
N GLY A 92 20.45 1.30 4.03
CA GLY A 92 21.19 0.10 4.44
C GLY A 92 22.36 0.39 5.37
N ALA A 93 23.12 1.46 5.14
CA ALA A 93 24.19 1.90 6.03
C ALA A 93 23.65 2.37 7.40
N ILE A 94 22.59 3.17 7.41
CA ILE A 94 21.91 3.60 8.63
C ILE A 94 21.43 2.39 9.44
N ALA A 95 20.76 1.44 8.79
CA ALA A 95 20.24 0.25 9.44
C ALA A 95 21.35 -0.58 10.09
N ARG A 96 22.45 -0.82 9.38
CA ARG A 96 23.62 -1.54 9.92
C ARG A 96 24.26 -0.79 11.09
N GLN A 97 24.54 0.50 10.93
CA GLN A 97 25.20 1.32 11.95
C GLN A 97 24.40 1.36 13.25
N VAL A 98 23.09 1.64 13.15
CA VAL A 98 22.23 1.74 14.34
C VAL A 98 22.00 0.36 14.99
N SER A 99 21.88 -0.71 14.17
CA SER A 99 21.72 -2.05 14.72
C SER A 99 22.98 -2.60 15.43
N ALA A 100 24.16 -2.13 15.06
CA ALA A 100 25.44 -2.51 15.67
C ALA A 100 25.81 -1.64 16.88
N ALA A 101 25.13 -0.50 17.07
CA ALA A 101 25.44 0.42 18.16
C ALA A 101 25.02 -0.17 19.52
N SER A 102 25.93 -0.16 20.50
CA SER A 102 25.66 -0.60 21.89
C SER A 102 24.68 0.35 22.61
N THR A 103 24.66 1.62 22.21
CA THR A 103 23.75 2.65 22.73
C THR A 103 23.05 3.30 21.53
N PRO A 104 21.71 3.42 21.55
CA PRO A 104 20.99 4.10 20.48
C PRO A 104 21.49 5.54 20.30
N PRO A 105 21.73 6.01 19.07
CA PRO A 105 22.11 7.40 18.82
C PRO A 105 20.98 8.37 19.19
N ALA A 106 21.30 9.64 19.39
CA ALA A 106 20.34 10.66 19.82
C ALA A 106 19.18 10.90 18.82
N TYR A 107 19.35 10.49 17.56
CA TYR A 107 18.34 10.54 16.50
C TYR A 107 17.55 9.25 16.32
N ALA A 108 17.65 8.33 17.28
CA ALA A 108 16.84 7.10 17.35
C ALA A 108 15.86 7.19 18.51
N TYR A 109 14.60 6.89 18.25
CA TYR A 109 13.49 7.06 19.18
C TYR A 109 12.72 5.74 19.33
N GLN A 110 12.01 5.57 20.44
CA GLN A 110 11.02 4.49 20.59
C GLN A 110 9.75 4.85 19.80
N VAL A 111 9.21 3.92 19.01
CA VAL A 111 8.00 4.15 18.21
C VAL A 111 6.83 4.63 19.05
N SER A 112 6.70 4.10 20.29
CA SER A 112 5.62 4.45 21.23
C SER A 112 5.65 5.90 21.72
N THR A 113 6.76 6.62 21.52
CA THR A 113 6.92 8.04 21.89
C THR A 113 6.63 9.00 20.73
N LEU A 114 6.24 8.46 19.58
CA LEU A 114 6.02 9.21 18.35
C LEU A 114 4.56 9.09 17.90
N ARG A 115 4.06 10.12 17.24
CA ARG A 115 2.85 9.99 16.44
C ARG A 115 3.22 9.42 15.08
N THR A 116 2.59 8.31 14.70
CA THR A 116 2.78 7.68 13.39
C THR A 116 1.78 8.30 12.40
N LEU A 117 2.30 8.94 11.37
CA LEU A 117 1.51 9.55 10.30
C LEU A 117 1.36 8.56 9.13
N PRO A 118 0.51 8.84 8.12
CA PRO A 118 0.53 8.05 6.89
C PRO A 118 1.98 7.97 6.36
N PRO A 119 2.49 6.77 6.06
CA PRO A 119 3.89 6.61 5.66
C PRO A 119 4.23 7.38 4.39
N VAL A 120 3.24 7.53 3.51
CA VAL A 120 3.28 8.38 2.31
C VAL A 120 1.91 9.05 2.12
N ARG A 121 1.88 10.26 1.58
CA ARG A 121 0.67 10.88 1.05
C ARG A 121 0.68 10.74 -0.47
N PRO A 122 -0.10 9.79 -1.03
CA PRO A 122 -0.09 9.54 -2.46
C PRO A 122 -0.62 10.76 -3.23
N SER A 123 -0.20 10.91 -4.49
CA SER A 123 -0.84 11.85 -5.43
C SER A 123 -2.07 11.21 -6.07
N LEU A 124 -2.02 9.88 -6.22
CA LEU A 124 -3.09 9.05 -6.72
C LEU A 124 -3.21 7.80 -5.83
N GLN A 125 -4.43 7.49 -5.41
CA GLN A 125 -4.74 6.24 -4.73
C GLN A 125 -5.85 5.52 -5.50
N LEU A 126 -5.55 4.30 -5.94
CA LEU A 126 -6.48 3.41 -6.65
C LEU A 126 -6.77 2.21 -5.78
N ASN A 127 -8.03 1.76 -5.79
CA ASN A 127 -8.48 0.60 -5.04
C ASN A 127 -9.16 -0.39 -5.97
N GLY A 128 -8.86 -1.69 -5.81
CA GLY A 128 -9.51 -2.77 -6.52
C GLY A 128 -10.93 -3.01 -6.01
N ALA A 129 -11.90 -3.04 -6.91
CA ALA A 129 -13.27 -3.42 -6.58
C ALA A 129 -13.55 -4.86 -6.97
N GLY A 130 -14.13 -5.65 -6.04
CA GLY A 130 -14.51 -7.04 -6.31
C GLY A 130 -13.34 -7.92 -6.76
N ASN A 131 -12.16 -7.70 -6.21
CA ASN A 131 -10.93 -8.39 -6.62
C ASN A 131 -10.64 -9.68 -5.85
N TYR A 132 -11.58 -10.15 -5.05
CA TYR A 132 -11.54 -11.46 -4.39
C TYR A 132 -12.80 -12.24 -4.78
N THR A 133 -12.64 -13.45 -5.32
CA THR A 133 -13.76 -14.28 -5.79
C THR A 133 -14.77 -14.54 -4.67
N GLU A 134 -14.29 -14.90 -3.49
CA GLU A 134 -15.13 -15.13 -2.32
C GLU A 134 -15.97 -13.92 -1.90
N HIS A 135 -15.42 -12.71 -2.04
CA HIS A 135 -16.14 -11.47 -1.78
C HIS A 135 -17.29 -11.24 -2.78
N THR A 136 -17.01 -11.39 -4.07
CA THR A 136 -18.04 -11.23 -5.13
C THR A 136 -19.12 -12.30 -5.03
N GLU A 137 -18.76 -13.54 -4.70
CA GLU A 137 -19.70 -14.64 -4.45
C GLU A 137 -20.58 -14.37 -3.21
N GLY A 138 -19.99 -13.82 -2.13
CA GLY A 138 -20.69 -13.41 -0.92
C GLY A 138 -21.72 -12.34 -1.18
N ILE A 139 -21.36 -11.30 -1.95
CA ILE A 139 -22.28 -10.23 -2.38
C ILE A 139 -23.44 -10.83 -3.19
N ALA A 140 -23.14 -11.66 -4.21
CA ALA A 140 -24.15 -12.29 -5.04
C ALA A 140 -25.09 -13.21 -4.24
N ALA A 141 -24.55 -13.94 -3.26
CA ALA A 141 -25.35 -14.74 -2.35
C ALA A 141 -26.30 -13.90 -1.48
N GLN A 142 -25.83 -12.76 -0.98
CA GLN A 142 -26.66 -11.85 -0.19
C GLN A 142 -27.75 -11.18 -1.05
N GLN A 143 -27.42 -10.77 -2.27
CA GLN A 143 -28.41 -10.22 -3.22
C GLN A 143 -29.51 -11.23 -3.52
N ARG A 144 -29.18 -12.52 -3.72
CA ARG A 144 -30.20 -13.57 -3.89
C ARG A 144 -31.09 -13.72 -2.65
N ARG A 145 -30.51 -13.69 -1.44
CA ARG A 145 -31.29 -13.79 -0.18
C ARG A 145 -32.24 -12.62 0.01
N SER A 146 -31.83 -11.42 -0.36
CA SER A 146 -32.65 -10.21 -0.24
C SER A 146 -33.66 -10.01 -1.37
N GLY A 147 -33.70 -10.90 -2.36
CA GLY A 147 -34.54 -10.73 -3.56
C GLY A 147 -34.03 -9.63 -4.52
N ALA A 148 -32.84 -9.14 -4.32
CA ALA A 148 -32.22 -8.10 -5.14
C ALA A 148 -31.32 -8.65 -6.25
N ALA A 149 -31.38 -9.96 -6.52
CA ALA A 149 -30.59 -10.57 -7.59
C ALA A 149 -30.98 -9.96 -8.94
N PRO A 150 -30.03 -9.61 -9.80
CA PRO A 150 -30.34 -9.10 -11.13
C PRO A 150 -31.10 -10.17 -11.93
N GLU A 151 -32.26 -9.80 -12.46
CA GLU A 151 -32.94 -10.59 -13.46
C GLU A 151 -32.24 -10.39 -14.81
N GLY A 152 -31.73 -11.44 -15.38
CA GLY A 152 -31.11 -11.37 -16.70
C GLY A 152 -30.22 -12.57 -17.05
N PRO A 153 -29.88 -12.75 -18.32
CA PRO A 153 -28.92 -13.78 -18.73
C PRO A 153 -27.55 -13.53 -18.10
N PRO A 154 -26.72 -14.57 -17.89
CA PRO A 154 -25.37 -14.39 -17.39
C PRO A 154 -24.61 -13.38 -18.23
N ALA A 155 -23.83 -12.52 -17.56
CA ALA A 155 -23.02 -11.52 -18.27
C ALA A 155 -22.14 -12.20 -19.35
N PRO A 156 -22.00 -11.58 -20.53
CA PRO A 156 -21.13 -12.11 -21.57
C PRO A 156 -19.70 -12.26 -21.01
N VAL A 157 -18.97 -13.26 -21.49
CA VAL A 157 -17.55 -13.43 -21.12
C VAL A 157 -16.81 -12.14 -21.46
N ALA A 158 -16.12 -11.59 -20.47
CA ALA A 158 -15.37 -10.35 -20.65
C ALA A 158 -14.34 -10.48 -21.78
N GLN A 159 -14.23 -9.45 -22.58
CA GLN A 159 -13.34 -9.40 -23.76
C GLN A 159 -12.12 -8.53 -23.47
N SER A 160 -11.07 -8.68 -24.27
CA SER A 160 -9.96 -7.73 -24.29
C SER A 160 -10.46 -6.30 -24.55
N ALA A 161 -9.86 -5.35 -23.85
CA ALA A 161 -10.06 -3.93 -24.09
C ALA A 161 -8.74 -3.35 -24.63
N PRO A 162 -8.60 -3.21 -25.94
CA PRO A 162 -7.33 -2.83 -26.58
C PRO A 162 -6.73 -1.55 -25.98
N GLY A 163 -5.44 -1.59 -25.64
CA GLY A 163 -4.74 -0.48 -25.01
C GLY A 163 -5.05 -0.27 -23.52
N ILE A 164 -5.98 -1.04 -22.95
CA ILE A 164 -6.35 -1.00 -21.53
C ILE A 164 -6.00 -2.33 -20.87
N TRP A 165 -6.55 -3.43 -21.35
CA TRP A 165 -6.33 -4.76 -20.83
C TRP A 165 -6.40 -5.80 -21.94
N GLU A 166 -5.24 -6.33 -22.32
CA GLU A 166 -5.15 -7.44 -23.26
C GLU A 166 -5.19 -8.77 -22.54
N ARG A 167 -6.07 -9.66 -22.95
CA ARG A 167 -6.25 -10.96 -22.31
C ARG A 167 -5.36 -12.01 -22.94
N THR A 168 -4.80 -12.86 -22.09
CA THR A 168 -4.24 -14.12 -22.55
C THR A 168 -5.34 -15.06 -23.03
N PRO A 169 -5.07 -15.88 -24.07
CA PRO A 169 -6.02 -16.87 -24.54
C PRO A 169 -6.51 -17.79 -23.40
N GLY A 170 -7.83 -17.90 -23.26
CA GLY A 170 -8.47 -18.72 -22.20
C GLY A 170 -8.74 -17.99 -20.88
N ASP A 171 -8.27 -16.77 -20.67
CA ASP A 171 -8.65 -15.97 -19.50
C ASP A 171 -10.12 -15.55 -19.59
N ARG A 172 -10.93 -15.97 -18.62
CA ARG A 172 -12.36 -15.69 -18.53
C ARG A 172 -12.73 -14.73 -17.39
N ARG A 173 -11.75 -14.25 -16.62
CA ARG A 173 -12.01 -13.31 -15.53
C ARG A 173 -12.53 -12.00 -16.08
N ASN A 174 -13.31 -11.25 -15.32
CA ASN A 174 -13.60 -9.85 -15.69
C ASN A 174 -12.31 -9.03 -15.74
N ASN A 175 -12.30 -7.94 -16.49
CA ASN A 175 -11.17 -6.99 -16.44
C ASN A 175 -11.05 -6.43 -15.02
N PRO A 176 -9.84 -6.04 -14.56
CA PRO A 176 -9.70 -5.35 -13.29
C PRO A 176 -10.66 -4.16 -13.22
N TYR A 177 -11.29 -3.97 -12.07
CA TYR A 177 -12.13 -2.81 -11.82
C TYR A 177 -11.51 -1.98 -10.70
N LEU A 178 -11.16 -0.73 -11.00
CA LEU A 178 -10.53 0.18 -10.06
C LEU A 178 -11.37 1.43 -9.87
N PHE A 179 -11.32 1.97 -8.67
CA PHE A 179 -11.85 3.29 -8.35
C PHE A 179 -10.80 4.11 -7.61
N GLN A 180 -11.03 5.41 -7.53
CA GLN A 180 -10.11 6.33 -6.89
C GLN A 180 -10.63 6.72 -5.50
N LYS A 181 -9.72 6.74 -4.51
CA LYS A 181 -9.92 7.46 -3.25
C LYS A 181 -9.14 8.77 -3.29
N SER A 182 -9.74 9.83 -2.78
CA SER A 182 -9.10 11.14 -2.74
C SER A 182 -7.86 11.11 -1.82
N PRO A 183 -6.71 11.59 -2.27
CA PRO A 183 -5.53 11.69 -1.40
C PRO A 183 -5.74 12.56 -0.15
N THR A 184 -6.75 13.44 -0.17
CA THR A 184 -7.06 14.35 0.95
C THR A 184 -7.66 13.66 2.16
N ILE A 185 -8.28 12.47 1.97
CA ILE A 185 -8.93 11.72 3.04
C ILE A 185 -8.01 10.70 3.73
N VAL A 186 -6.72 10.66 3.32
CA VAL A 186 -5.73 9.72 3.88
C VAL A 186 -5.37 10.11 5.31
N ILE A 187 -5.49 9.14 6.23
CA ILE A 187 -5.12 9.23 7.64
C ILE A 187 -4.12 8.13 8.02
N GLY A 188 -3.40 8.31 9.13
CA GLY A 188 -2.39 7.38 9.62
C GLY A 188 -2.90 6.42 10.69
N HIS A 189 -1.96 5.65 11.22
CA HIS A 189 -2.18 4.80 12.38
C HIS A 189 -2.59 5.64 13.61
N GLN A 190 -3.63 5.22 14.33
CA GLN A 190 -4.25 5.90 15.48
C GLN A 190 -4.97 7.22 15.18
N ASP A 191 -4.96 7.71 13.95
CA ASP A 191 -5.88 8.79 13.59
C ASP A 191 -7.33 8.25 13.58
N SER A 192 -8.29 9.10 13.92
CA SER A 192 -9.70 8.67 14.04
C SER A 192 -10.39 8.56 12.68
N ILE A 193 -11.12 7.45 12.47
CA ILE A 193 -12.14 7.36 11.43
C ILE A 193 -13.36 8.14 11.94
N VAL A 194 -13.75 9.17 11.22
CA VAL A 194 -14.88 10.04 11.58
C VAL A 194 -16.15 9.55 10.91
N MET A 195 -17.17 9.21 11.69
CA MET A 195 -18.49 8.82 11.21
C MET A 195 -19.23 10.04 10.68
N PRO A 196 -19.55 10.12 9.36
CA PRO A 196 -20.28 11.26 8.81
C PRO A 196 -21.69 11.37 9.39
N ARG A 197 -22.20 12.59 9.52
CA ARG A 197 -23.52 12.84 10.10
C ARG A 197 -24.62 12.11 9.36
N GLY A 198 -25.49 11.45 10.11
CA GLY A 198 -26.63 10.74 9.57
C GLY A 198 -26.29 9.48 8.78
N ARG A 199 -25.02 9.11 8.69
CA ARG A 199 -24.56 7.88 8.03
C ARG A 199 -24.41 6.77 9.07
N THR A 200 -25.03 5.63 8.81
CA THR A 200 -25.08 4.50 9.76
C THR A 200 -24.53 3.20 9.19
N ASN A 201 -24.41 3.10 7.87
CA ASN A 201 -23.99 1.87 7.19
C ASN A 201 -22.53 1.99 6.76
N ILE A 202 -21.66 2.25 7.74
CA ILE A 202 -20.20 2.38 7.49
C ILE A 202 -19.55 1.02 7.65
N ASP A 203 -18.89 0.59 6.58
CA ASP A 203 -18.28 -0.72 6.41
C ASP A 203 -16.74 -0.63 6.47
N PHE A 204 -16.12 -1.76 6.66
CA PHE A 204 -14.68 -1.93 6.81
C PHE A 204 -14.12 -2.87 5.73
N GLU A 205 -12.93 -2.60 5.24
CA GLU A 205 -12.24 -3.39 4.23
C GLU A 205 -10.72 -3.31 4.45
N CYS A 206 -10.10 -4.37 5.02
CA CYS A 206 -8.64 -4.45 5.19
C CYS A 206 -7.98 -4.94 3.91
N GLU A 207 -7.10 -4.14 3.33
CA GLU A 207 -6.48 -4.40 2.06
C GLU A 207 -4.95 -4.41 2.14
N PHE A 208 -4.34 -5.30 1.38
CA PHE A 208 -2.93 -5.24 1.03
C PHE A 208 -2.71 -4.21 -0.07
N ALA A 209 -1.73 -3.32 0.08
CA ALA A 209 -1.51 -2.24 -0.86
C ALA A 209 -0.06 -2.14 -1.34
N VAL A 210 0.10 -1.79 -2.61
CA VAL A 210 1.38 -1.55 -3.29
C VAL A 210 1.69 -0.06 -3.30
N VAL A 211 2.95 0.29 -3.03
CA VAL A 211 3.49 1.63 -3.22
C VAL A 211 4.36 1.65 -4.47
N VAL A 212 4.04 2.52 -5.42
CA VAL A 212 4.74 2.67 -6.70
C VAL A 212 6.13 3.28 -6.46
N GLY A 213 7.16 2.70 -7.07
CA GLY A 213 8.56 3.08 -6.87
C GLY A 213 9.12 4.04 -7.92
N ARG A 214 8.59 3.99 -9.12
CA ARG A 214 9.08 4.81 -10.25
C ARG A 214 7.95 5.16 -11.19
N ARG A 215 8.16 6.17 -12.02
CA ARG A 215 7.16 6.57 -13.03
C ARG A 215 6.79 5.38 -13.91
N ALA A 216 5.50 5.04 -13.97
CA ALA A 216 4.98 3.89 -14.68
C ALA A 216 3.89 4.29 -15.68
N LYS A 217 4.07 3.90 -16.95
CA LYS A 217 3.10 4.05 -18.03
C LYS A 217 3.27 2.89 -19.01
N TYR A 218 2.18 2.22 -19.36
CA TYR A 218 2.16 1.06 -20.24
C TYR A 218 3.11 -0.06 -19.81
N VAL A 219 3.09 -0.39 -18.51
CA VAL A 219 3.96 -1.41 -17.93
C VAL A 219 3.38 -2.80 -18.19
N PRO A 220 4.09 -3.70 -18.89
CA PRO A 220 3.65 -5.08 -19.02
C PRO A 220 3.67 -5.80 -17.66
N VAL A 221 2.78 -6.78 -17.49
CA VAL A 221 2.59 -7.50 -16.21
C VAL A 221 3.91 -8.10 -15.71
N GLU A 222 4.72 -8.67 -16.60
CA GLU A 222 5.99 -9.34 -16.32
C GLU A 222 7.06 -8.37 -15.77
N ARG A 223 6.89 -7.07 -16.02
CA ARG A 223 7.79 -6.02 -15.54
C ARG A 223 7.23 -5.22 -14.37
N ALA A 224 6.00 -5.49 -13.95
CA ALA A 224 5.32 -4.72 -12.91
C ALA A 224 6.09 -4.70 -11.57
N ALA A 225 6.73 -5.81 -11.20
CA ALA A 225 7.56 -5.89 -9.99
C ALA A 225 8.72 -4.88 -9.96
N ASP A 226 9.24 -4.47 -11.13
CA ASP A 226 10.32 -3.47 -11.23
C ASP A 226 9.86 -2.07 -10.80
N TYR A 227 8.56 -1.81 -10.87
CA TYR A 227 7.93 -0.52 -10.57
C TYR A 227 7.37 -0.43 -9.15
N ILE A 228 7.41 -1.53 -8.39
CA ILE A 228 7.00 -1.56 -6.99
C ILE A 228 8.17 -1.12 -6.11
N PHE A 229 7.92 -0.17 -5.21
CA PHE A 229 8.83 0.22 -4.14
C PHE A 229 8.70 -0.72 -2.93
N GLY A 230 7.48 -0.95 -2.50
CA GLY A 230 7.18 -1.75 -1.33
C GLY A 230 5.69 -1.90 -1.07
N TYR A 231 5.36 -2.36 0.12
CA TYR A 231 4.01 -2.76 0.49
C TYR A 231 3.59 -2.11 1.80
N THR A 232 2.28 -1.89 1.94
CA THR A 232 1.67 -1.27 3.12
C THR A 232 0.27 -1.86 3.35
N ALA A 233 -0.35 -1.56 4.49
CA ALA A 233 -1.76 -1.85 4.72
C ALA A 233 -2.63 -0.62 4.39
N HIS A 234 -3.83 -0.89 3.93
CA HIS A 234 -4.86 0.11 3.68
C HIS A 234 -6.20 -0.37 4.24
N HIS A 235 -6.98 0.55 4.76
CA HIS A 235 -8.35 0.29 5.19
C HIS A 235 -9.30 1.10 4.32
N ASP A 236 -10.01 0.43 3.38
CA ASP A 236 -10.97 1.06 2.48
C ASP A 236 -12.31 1.23 3.18
N VAL A 237 -12.39 2.21 4.08
CA VAL A 237 -13.64 2.56 4.77
C VAL A 237 -14.69 2.97 3.76
N SER A 238 -15.90 2.41 3.91
CA SER A 238 -16.96 2.51 2.91
C SER A 238 -18.31 2.91 3.51
N ASP A 239 -19.00 3.86 2.89
CA ASP A 239 -20.39 4.18 3.18
C ASP A 239 -21.31 3.41 2.23
N ARG A 240 -22.07 2.48 2.78
CA ARG A 240 -23.04 1.64 2.04
C ARG A 240 -24.45 2.23 2.00
N GLY A 241 -24.67 3.40 2.60
CA GLY A 241 -25.97 4.07 2.63
C GLY A 241 -26.39 4.71 1.32
N GLY A 242 -25.46 4.80 0.35
CA GLY A 242 -25.73 5.38 -0.97
C GLY A 242 -26.11 6.87 -0.93
N ARG A 243 -26.54 7.41 -2.06
CA ARG A 243 -26.89 8.83 -2.26
C ARG A 243 -28.25 9.25 -1.71
N GLY A 244 -29.12 8.29 -1.39
CA GLY A 244 -30.51 8.58 -1.03
C GLY A 244 -31.46 8.76 -2.21
N ASP A 245 -30.96 8.77 -3.44
CA ASP A 245 -31.75 8.77 -4.68
C ASP A 245 -31.26 7.67 -5.64
N ARG A 246 -32.02 7.43 -6.70
CA ARG A 246 -31.68 6.45 -7.76
C ARG A 246 -31.78 7.05 -9.16
N ALA A 247 -31.79 8.37 -9.27
CA ALA A 247 -32.01 9.05 -10.55
C ALA A 247 -30.97 8.66 -11.63
N MET A 248 -29.71 8.43 -11.22
CA MET A 248 -28.62 8.06 -12.12
C MET A 248 -28.38 6.55 -12.21
N GLY A 249 -28.93 5.76 -11.28
CA GLY A 249 -28.60 4.34 -11.15
C GLY A 249 -27.16 4.09 -10.70
N GLY A 250 -26.84 2.82 -10.44
CA GLY A 250 -25.48 2.39 -10.09
C GLY A 250 -24.95 2.89 -8.74
N SER A 251 -23.65 2.67 -8.50
CA SER A 251 -22.95 3.09 -7.29
C SER A 251 -22.29 4.45 -7.50
N ASP A 252 -22.47 5.35 -6.53
CA ASP A 252 -21.71 6.59 -6.46
C ASP A 252 -20.46 6.38 -5.58
N TRP A 253 -19.33 6.19 -6.25
CA TRP A 253 -18.05 5.91 -5.57
C TRP A 253 -17.49 7.14 -4.83
N LEU A 254 -17.90 8.37 -5.19
CA LEU A 254 -17.54 9.54 -4.41
C LEU A 254 -18.21 9.50 -3.05
N VAL A 255 -19.52 9.30 -3.01
CA VAL A 255 -20.28 9.18 -1.76
C VAL A 255 -19.87 7.93 -0.98
N GLY A 256 -19.76 6.80 -1.65
CA GLY A 256 -19.49 5.51 -1.00
C GLY A 256 -18.09 5.37 -0.42
N LYS A 257 -17.10 6.09 -0.94
CA LYS A 257 -15.69 5.81 -0.66
C LYS A 257 -14.84 7.02 -0.24
N ASN A 258 -15.39 8.24 -0.30
CA ASN A 258 -14.58 9.46 -0.22
C ASN A 258 -15.02 10.46 0.86
N HIS A 259 -15.65 10.01 1.95
CA HIS A 259 -15.76 10.85 3.13
C HIS A 259 -14.39 11.11 3.76
N ASP A 260 -14.24 12.22 4.44
CA ASP A 260 -13.02 12.53 5.20
C ASP A 260 -12.64 11.35 6.11
N THR A 261 -11.36 11.09 6.21
CA THR A 261 -10.77 10.01 7.02
C THR A 261 -11.02 8.56 6.54
N PHE A 262 -11.65 8.36 5.39
CA PHE A 262 -12.03 7.02 4.90
C PHE A 262 -10.88 6.27 4.19
N ALA A 263 -9.65 6.74 4.30
CA ALA A 263 -8.48 6.07 3.75
C ALA A 263 -7.32 5.93 4.76
N PRO A 264 -7.49 5.20 5.87
CA PRO A 264 -6.35 4.84 6.71
C PRO A 264 -5.29 4.09 5.90
N LEU A 265 -4.00 4.50 6.05
CA LEU A 265 -2.86 3.97 5.30
C LEU A 265 -1.65 3.82 6.22
N GLY A 266 -0.98 2.67 6.17
CA GLY A 266 0.22 2.42 6.97
C GLY A 266 0.18 1.11 7.76
N PRO A 267 0.82 1.05 8.95
CA PRO A 267 1.59 2.10 9.59
C PRO A 267 2.91 2.43 8.90
N TYR A 268 3.48 1.46 8.15
CA TYR A 268 4.78 1.55 7.50
C TYR A 268 4.70 1.12 6.04
N ILE A 269 5.75 1.44 5.27
CA ILE A 269 6.05 0.81 3.99
C ILE A 269 7.21 -0.16 4.22
N VAL A 270 7.06 -1.40 3.79
CA VAL A 270 8.13 -2.39 3.76
C VAL A 270 8.71 -2.40 2.35
N PRO A 271 9.99 -2.02 2.15
CA PRO A 271 10.64 -2.15 0.85
C PRO A 271 10.55 -3.58 0.32
N LYS A 272 10.33 -3.72 -0.99
CA LYS A 272 10.02 -5.03 -1.60
C LYS A 272 11.09 -6.11 -1.35
N GLU A 273 12.35 -5.72 -1.21
CA GLU A 273 13.47 -6.63 -0.94
C GLU A 273 13.44 -7.23 0.48
N PHE A 274 12.68 -6.64 1.41
CA PHE A 274 12.49 -7.14 2.77
C PHE A 274 11.13 -7.79 2.99
N PHE A 275 10.31 -7.87 1.95
CA PHE A 275 9.00 -8.49 2.02
C PHE A 275 9.09 -9.95 1.53
N LYS A 276 8.56 -10.88 2.33
CA LYS A 276 8.74 -12.32 2.09
C LYS A 276 8.08 -12.81 0.80
N ASP A 277 6.77 -12.63 0.71
CA ASP A 277 5.98 -13.05 -0.46
C ASP A 277 4.70 -12.22 -0.55
N PRO A 278 4.66 -11.21 -1.44
CA PRO A 278 3.48 -10.35 -1.56
C PRO A 278 2.26 -11.05 -2.15
N MET A 279 2.46 -12.22 -2.77
CA MET A 279 1.36 -13.02 -3.35
C MET A 279 0.87 -14.14 -2.42
N ASN A 280 1.43 -14.23 -1.20
CA ASN A 280 0.99 -15.16 -0.17
C ASN A 280 1.10 -14.50 1.21
N THR A 281 0.39 -13.40 1.40
CA THR A 281 0.39 -12.57 2.60
C THR A 281 -0.98 -12.60 3.26
N ARG A 282 -1.04 -13.01 4.53
CA ARG A 282 -2.28 -12.98 5.30
C ARG A 282 -2.61 -11.56 5.72
N HIS A 283 -3.89 -11.19 5.66
CA HIS A 283 -4.41 -9.95 6.21
C HIS A 283 -5.72 -10.18 6.96
N VAL A 284 -5.87 -9.50 8.08
CA VAL A 284 -6.97 -9.69 9.02
C VAL A 284 -7.53 -8.34 9.43
N LEU A 285 -8.85 -8.24 9.46
CA LEU A 285 -9.52 -7.10 10.10
C LEU A 285 -10.23 -7.53 11.36
N THR A 286 -9.99 -6.80 12.44
CA THR A 286 -10.80 -6.88 13.65
C THR A 286 -11.55 -5.58 13.89
N LEU A 287 -12.79 -5.69 14.36
CA LEU A 287 -13.60 -4.57 14.83
C LEU A 287 -13.88 -4.76 16.32
N SER A 288 -13.32 -3.88 17.15
CA SER A 288 -13.41 -3.97 18.62
C SER A 288 -13.04 -5.37 19.16
N GLY A 289 -11.97 -5.96 18.60
CA GLY A 289 -11.47 -7.29 18.96
C GLY A 289 -12.15 -8.48 18.29
N MET A 290 -13.26 -8.27 17.57
CA MET A 290 -13.94 -9.32 16.83
C MET A 290 -13.34 -9.45 15.43
N VAL A 291 -12.93 -10.65 15.03
CA VAL A 291 -12.43 -10.91 13.67
C VAL A 291 -13.58 -10.79 12.67
N MET A 292 -13.44 -9.86 11.74
CA MET A 292 -14.42 -9.59 10.69
C MET A 292 -13.98 -10.12 9.33
N GLN A 293 -12.69 -10.03 9.01
CA GLN A 293 -12.08 -10.55 7.80
C GLN A 293 -10.80 -11.31 8.15
N ASP A 294 -10.52 -12.41 7.48
CA ASP A 294 -9.27 -13.18 7.58
C ASP A 294 -9.03 -13.86 6.23
N SER A 295 -8.06 -13.36 5.49
CA SER A 295 -7.80 -13.83 4.12
C SER A 295 -6.31 -13.72 3.75
N ASN A 296 -6.02 -13.99 2.48
CA ASN A 296 -4.66 -14.01 1.97
C ASN A 296 -4.62 -13.45 0.54
N THR A 297 -3.55 -12.76 0.18
CA THR A 297 -3.37 -12.16 -1.15
C THR A 297 -3.38 -13.17 -2.29
N ASN A 298 -3.11 -14.45 -2.04
CA ASN A 298 -3.19 -15.51 -3.04
C ASN A 298 -4.64 -15.80 -3.53
N ARG A 299 -5.64 -15.19 -2.90
CA ARG A 299 -7.06 -15.27 -3.28
C ARG A 299 -7.53 -14.14 -4.18
N MET A 300 -6.64 -13.19 -4.51
CA MET A 300 -6.95 -12.13 -5.46
C MET A 300 -7.29 -12.69 -6.83
N THR A 301 -8.35 -12.20 -7.43
CA THR A 301 -8.72 -12.50 -8.84
C THR A 301 -7.67 -11.97 -9.81
N HIS A 302 -7.26 -10.72 -9.62
CA HIS A 302 -6.13 -10.09 -10.28
C HIS A 302 -5.06 -9.78 -9.26
N ASN A 303 -3.85 -10.29 -9.47
CA ASN A 303 -2.74 -10.07 -8.56
C ASN A 303 -2.22 -8.62 -8.66
N ILE A 304 -1.37 -8.24 -7.72
CA ILE A 304 -0.83 -6.87 -7.61
C ILE A 304 -0.06 -6.42 -8.86
N HIS A 305 0.58 -7.34 -9.58
CA HIS A 305 1.30 -7.02 -10.83
C HIS A 305 0.32 -6.70 -11.96
N GLU A 306 -0.77 -7.46 -12.07
CA GLU A 306 -1.85 -7.21 -13.00
C GLU A 306 -2.53 -5.86 -12.69
N LEU A 307 -2.80 -5.55 -11.42
CA LEU A 307 -3.38 -4.26 -11.02
C LEU A 307 -2.48 -3.08 -11.36
N LEU A 308 -1.16 -3.19 -11.13
CA LEU A 308 -0.20 -2.14 -11.49
C LEU A 308 -0.14 -1.96 -13.01
N SER A 309 -0.05 -3.05 -13.75
CA SER A 309 -0.05 -3.02 -15.23
C SER A 309 -1.31 -2.34 -15.76
N TYR A 310 -2.48 -2.78 -15.31
CA TYR A 310 -3.77 -2.21 -15.70
C TYR A 310 -3.85 -0.71 -15.37
N SER A 311 -3.48 -0.33 -14.15
CA SER A 311 -3.45 1.08 -13.73
C SER A 311 -2.55 1.92 -14.62
N SER A 312 -1.37 1.39 -14.96
CA SER A 312 -0.39 2.09 -15.80
C SER A 312 -0.86 2.27 -17.26
N ASN A 313 -1.75 1.42 -17.73
CA ASN A 313 -2.37 1.57 -19.06
C ASN A 313 -3.37 2.73 -19.09
N LEU A 314 -4.06 2.98 -17.96
CA LEU A 314 -5.03 4.08 -17.84
C LEU A 314 -4.34 5.40 -17.51
N LEU A 315 -3.50 5.42 -16.48
CA LEU A 315 -2.92 6.62 -15.89
C LEU A 315 -1.38 6.50 -15.83
N THR A 316 -0.69 7.63 -15.86
CA THR A 316 0.73 7.63 -15.51
C THR A 316 0.86 7.64 -13.99
N LEU A 317 1.45 6.58 -13.44
CA LEU A 317 1.71 6.47 -12.01
C LEU A 317 3.05 7.16 -11.66
N SER A 318 3.13 7.68 -10.46
CA SER A 318 4.30 8.38 -9.92
C SER A 318 4.86 7.69 -8.66
N PRO A 319 6.14 7.89 -8.31
CA PRO A 319 6.67 7.41 -7.04
C PRO A 319 5.82 7.84 -5.85
N GLY A 320 5.45 6.88 -5.01
CA GLY A 320 4.61 7.10 -3.84
C GLY A 320 3.10 7.05 -4.11
N ASP A 321 2.63 6.82 -5.34
CA ASP A 321 1.23 6.48 -5.59
C ASP A 321 0.92 5.09 -5.03
N VAL A 322 -0.35 4.85 -4.67
CA VAL A 322 -0.79 3.64 -3.98
C VAL A 322 -1.85 2.91 -4.80
N ILE A 323 -1.70 1.59 -4.89
CA ILE A 323 -2.70 0.69 -5.47
C ILE A 323 -3.07 -0.34 -4.42
N ALA A 324 -4.29 -0.29 -3.91
CA ALA A 324 -4.82 -1.26 -2.98
C ALA A 324 -5.46 -2.44 -3.72
N GLY A 325 -5.27 -3.64 -3.18
CA GLY A 325 -5.57 -4.91 -3.85
C GLY A 325 -7.03 -5.32 -3.87
N GLY A 326 -7.89 -4.55 -3.21
CA GLY A 326 -9.30 -4.90 -3.01
C GLY A 326 -9.55 -5.65 -1.71
N SER A 327 -10.79 -5.66 -1.28
CA SER A 327 -11.23 -6.30 -0.05
C SER A 327 -11.52 -7.78 -0.22
N PRO A 328 -11.09 -8.63 0.74
CA PRO A 328 -11.55 -10.01 0.84
C PRO A 328 -12.98 -10.08 1.37
N ALA A 329 -13.52 -11.30 1.41
CA ALA A 329 -14.82 -11.60 2.02
C ALA A 329 -14.88 -11.20 3.51
N GLY A 330 -16.11 -11.01 4.01
CA GLY A 330 -16.41 -10.69 5.41
C GLY A 330 -16.89 -9.27 5.64
N THR A 331 -17.07 -8.47 4.59
CA THR A 331 -17.70 -7.15 4.66
C THR A 331 -19.18 -7.25 5.04
N ASN A 332 -19.76 -6.15 5.49
CA ASN A 332 -21.16 -6.13 5.93
C ASN A 332 -22.16 -6.33 4.80
N ILE A 333 -21.81 -5.96 3.56
CA ILE A 333 -22.70 -6.15 2.41
C ILE A 333 -22.92 -7.62 2.03
N GLU A 334 -22.11 -8.54 2.56
CA GLU A 334 -22.24 -9.99 2.38
C GLU A 334 -23.05 -10.65 3.49
N ARG A 335 -23.26 -9.95 4.62
CA ARG A 335 -23.82 -10.51 5.85
C ARG A 335 -25.34 -10.39 5.88
N ALA A 336 -26.01 -11.42 6.37
CA ALA A 336 -27.44 -11.35 6.67
C ALA A 336 -27.70 -10.46 7.91
N ASP A 337 -26.77 -10.46 8.87
CA ASP A 337 -26.79 -9.63 10.08
C ASP A 337 -25.51 -8.75 10.08
N PRO A 338 -25.56 -7.56 9.52
CA PRO A 338 -24.40 -6.69 9.38
C PRO A 338 -24.00 -6.02 10.71
N ARG A 339 -22.70 -6.06 11.02
CA ARG A 339 -22.09 -5.35 12.16
C ARG A 339 -21.39 -4.08 11.65
N TRP A 340 -22.20 -3.03 11.36
CA TRP A 340 -21.66 -1.73 10.93
C TRP A 340 -20.76 -1.11 11.99
N MET A 341 -19.75 -0.37 11.56
CA MET A 341 -18.93 0.44 12.48
C MET A 341 -19.77 1.49 13.20
N ARG A 342 -19.42 1.77 14.45
CA ARG A 342 -20.08 2.76 15.32
C ARG A 342 -19.01 3.58 16.03
N ALA A 343 -19.36 4.82 16.41
CA ALA A 343 -18.53 5.60 17.30
C ALA A 343 -18.26 4.82 18.60
N GLY A 344 -17.00 4.78 19.02
CA GLY A 344 -16.51 3.95 20.13
C GLY A 344 -15.90 2.62 19.69
N ASP A 345 -16.08 2.20 18.43
CA ASP A 345 -15.36 1.04 17.89
C ASP A 345 -13.87 1.36 17.67
N THR A 346 -13.09 0.30 17.54
CA THR A 346 -11.71 0.34 17.05
C THR A 346 -11.56 -0.66 15.91
N ALA A 347 -11.16 -0.16 14.75
CA ALA A 347 -10.88 -0.99 13.60
C ALA A 347 -9.36 -1.23 13.48
N THR A 348 -8.95 -2.49 13.36
CA THR A 348 -7.53 -2.85 13.20
C THR A 348 -7.38 -3.73 11.96
N CYS A 349 -6.64 -3.24 10.97
CA CYS A 349 -6.23 -3.97 9.79
C CYS A 349 -4.78 -4.42 9.97
N VAL A 350 -4.56 -5.72 10.06
CA VAL A 350 -3.23 -6.33 10.19
C VAL A 350 -2.83 -6.94 8.86
N VAL A 351 -1.69 -6.54 8.33
CA VAL A 351 -1.07 -7.16 7.16
C VAL A 351 0.25 -7.80 7.59
N GLU A 352 0.36 -9.11 7.38
CA GLU A 352 1.57 -9.86 7.71
C GLU A 352 2.81 -9.21 7.08
N GLY A 353 3.87 -9.02 7.88
CA GLY A 353 5.10 -8.35 7.44
C GLY A 353 5.05 -6.82 7.48
N VAL A 354 3.89 -6.20 7.32
CA VAL A 354 3.72 -4.73 7.42
C VAL A 354 3.54 -4.30 8.87
N GLY A 355 2.51 -4.83 9.54
CA GLY A 355 2.14 -4.46 10.91
C GLY A 355 0.66 -4.16 11.05
N GLU A 356 0.31 -3.45 12.12
CA GLU A 356 -1.06 -3.15 12.51
C GLU A 356 -1.42 -1.70 12.19
N LEU A 357 -2.46 -1.50 11.41
CA LEU A 357 -3.08 -0.21 11.15
C LEU A 357 -4.37 -0.13 11.99
N THR A 358 -4.27 0.50 13.14
CA THR A 358 -5.37 0.63 14.11
C THR A 358 -5.91 2.04 14.12
N ASN A 359 -7.24 2.17 14.04
CA ASN A 359 -7.93 3.46 13.99
C ASN A 359 -9.17 3.42 14.90
N PRO A 360 -9.28 4.33 15.89
CA PRO A 360 -10.52 4.50 16.63
C PRO A 360 -11.60 5.12 15.74
N VAL A 361 -12.86 4.75 15.97
CA VAL A 361 -14.03 5.29 15.27
C VAL A 361 -14.71 6.31 16.18
N VAL A 362 -14.93 7.52 15.68
CA VAL A 362 -15.55 8.61 16.44
C VAL A 362 -16.73 9.21 15.70
N ALA A 363 -17.67 9.81 16.41
CA ALA A 363 -18.73 10.59 15.80
C ALA A 363 -18.16 11.91 15.27
N GLU A 364 -18.70 12.40 14.14
CA GLU A 364 -18.41 13.75 13.67
C GLU A 364 -18.89 14.78 14.71
N ALA A 365 -17.98 15.69 15.08
CA ALA A 365 -18.32 16.76 16.03
C ALA A 365 -19.45 17.64 15.49
N ALA A 366 -20.34 18.10 16.37
CA ALA A 366 -21.34 19.08 15.99
C ALA A 366 -20.64 20.38 15.52
N VAL A 367 -20.95 20.84 14.31
CA VAL A 367 -20.51 22.19 13.89
C VAL A 367 -21.28 23.19 14.74
N SER A 368 -20.58 23.97 15.56
CA SER A 368 -21.22 25.16 16.14
C SER A 368 -21.51 26.12 14.98
N THR A 369 -22.76 26.27 14.60
CA THR A 369 -23.18 27.34 13.72
C THR A 369 -23.09 28.64 14.53
N ASN A 370 -21.93 29.32 14.40
CA ASN A 370 -21.82 30.71 14.80
C ASN A 370 -22.45 31.62 13.73
#